data_929932177a174ccdee42353f48f1c38b
#
_entry.id   929932177a174ccdee42353f48f1c38b
#
_cell.length_a   1.000
_cell.length_b   1.000
_cell.length_c   1.000
_cell.angle_alpha   90.00
_cell.angle_beta   90.00
_cell.angle_gamma   90.00
#
_symmetry.space_group_name_H-M   'P 1'
#
loop_
_entity.id
_entity.type
_entity.pdbx_description
1 polymer ?
#
loop_
_entity_poly.entity_id
_entity_poly.type
_entity_poly.pdbx_seq_one_letter_code
_entity_poly.pdbx_strand_id
1 'polypeptide(L)'
;MRKYNRELQIIDTIEKAYLLGFIYADGCITEKTKYQLRTRISIVDEQLILDLHKEFPFFNKERFDFGKYNKNSKIQYSLRKTSKELYNDLYSNGVYPRKSGENKDKVNLPKLNDELMSHFIRGFFDGDGSINISKNRPNLRRAEICSVSENFLLQIQTYLRSIGIINKEIRAKKTGSKSKLQLFVVEWINSETILKLKDYLYKNATIFLKRKKDLFDSFKIVRAEDKNPECPYCKTKSCTSGATRKMKYGIAYRYKCKKCNKRFTQKAQVKSDKLLENPEEDNQQPS
;
A
#
# COMPACT_ATOMS: atom_id res chain seq x y z
N MET A 1 -25.25 -16.73 -12.85
CA MET A 1 -24.75 -16.07 -11.61
C MET A 1 -24.67 -17.10 -10.52
N ARG A 2 -23.48 -17.34 -9.95
CA ARG A 2 -23.28 -18.35 -8.91
C ARG A 2 -23.98 -17.91 -7.61
N LYS A 3 -24.66 -18.85 -6.96
CA LYS A 3 -25.24 -18.63 -5.63
C LYS A 3 -24.09 -18.55 -4.62
N TYR A 4 -24.19 -17.72 -3.60
CA TYR A 4 -23.29 -17.73 -2.46
C TYR A 4 -23.64 -18.92 -1.55
N ASN A 5 -22.68 -19.76 -1.26
CA ASN A 5 -22.79 -20.99 -0.45
C ASN A 5 -21.99 -20.90 0.84
N ARG A 6 -21.95 -19.72 1.47
CA ARG A 6 -21.26 -19.49 2.74
C ARG A 6 -19.74 -19.64 2.70
N GLU A 7 -19.14 -19.35 1.52
CA GLU A 7 -17.71 -19.47 1.29
C GLU A 7 -16.88 -18.62 2.27
N LEU A 8 -17.44 -17.52 2.80
CA LEU A 8 -16.78 -16.63 3.78
C LEU A 8 -17.25 -16.85 5.23
N GLN A 9 -17.93 -17.94 5.53
CA GLN A 9 -18.27 -18.30 6.91
C GLN A 9 -17.02 -18.64 7.71
N ILE A 10 -16.11 -19.36 7.09
CA ILE A 10 -14.80 -19.72 7.65
C ILE A 10 -13.73 -19.15 6.73
N ILE A 11 -12.75 -18.45 7.33
CA ILE A 11 -11.60 -17.90 6.62
C ILE A 11 -10.45 -18.89 6.76
N ASP A 12 -10.33 -19.80 5.82
CA ASP A 12 -9.43 -20.95 5.81
C ASP A 12 -8.46 -20.99 4.62
N THR A 13 -8.58 -20.03 3.68
CA THR A 13 -7.64 -19.89 2.55
C THR A 13 -7.03 -18.50 2.51
N ILE A 14 -5.89 -18.39 1.84
CA ILE A 14 -5.15 -17.13 1.68
C ILE A 14 -5.95 -16.10 0.87
N GLU A 15 -6.75 -16.55 -0.09
CA GLU A 15 -7.62 -15.69 -0.90
C GLU A 15 -8.78 -15.14 -0.08
N LYS A 16 -9.42 -15.96 0.77
CA LYS A 16 -10.48 -15.50 1.67
C LYS A 16 -9.96 -14.52 2.72
N ALA A 17 -8.77 -14.78 3.28
CA ALA A 17 -8.11 -13.86 4.20
C ALA A 17 -7.79 -12.52 3.53
N TYR A 18 -7.25 -12.54 2.31
CA TYR A 18 -7.01 -11.34 1.51
C TYR A 18 -8.31 -10.56 1.25
N LEU A 19 -9.35 -11.25 0.76
CA LEU A 19 -10.65 -10.62 0.50
C LEU A 19 -11.23 -9.98 1.76
N LEU A 20 -11.17 -10.68 2.90
CA LEU A 20 -11.64 -10.13 4.17
C LEU A 20 -10.89 -8.85 4.54
N GLY A 21 -9.55 -8.86 4.47
CA GLY A 21 -8.73 -7.68 4.74
C GLY A 21 -9.05 -6.51 3.79
N PHE A 22 -9.25 -6.80 2.50
CA PHE A 22 -9.63 -5.78 1.53
C PHE A 22 -11.03 -5.20 1.79
N ILE A 23 -11.99 -6.05 2.24
CA ILE A 23 -13.33 -5.58 2.67
C ILE A 23 -13.22 -4.72 3.93
N TYR A 24 -12.31 -5.03 4.86
CA TYR A 24 -12.05 -4.19 6.03
C TYR A 24 -11.59 -2.77 5.64
N ALA A 25 -10.84 -2.62 4.56
CA ALA A 25 -10.44 -1.32 4.00
C ALA A 25 -11.58 -0.72 3.16
N ASP A 26 -11.68 -1.13 1.91
CA ASP A 26 -12.47 -0.51 0.85
C ASP A 26 -13.87 -1.12 0.67
N GLY A 27 -14.20 -2.20 1.39
CA GLY A 27 -15.51 -2.81 1.33
C GLY A 27 -16.55 -2.12 2.21
N CYS A 28 -17.81 -2.29 1.86
CA CYS A 28 -18.92 -1.90 2.72
C CYS A 28 -20.02 -2.96 2.71
N ILE A 29 -20.63 -3.15 3.87
CA ILE A 29 -21.89 -3.86 4.02
C ILE A 29 -22.98 -2.85 4.40
N THR A 30 -24.14 -2.98 3.78
CA THR A 30 -25.25 -2.03 3.99
C THR A 30 -26.57 -2.79 4.13
N GLU A 31 -27.39 -2.28 5.02
CA GLU A 31 -28.76 -2.70 5.21
C GLU A 31 -29.68 -1.58 4.73
N LYS A 32 -30.32 -1.75 3.55
CA LYS A 32 -31.33 -0.82 3.06
C LYS A 32 -32.71 -1.13 3.65
N THR A 33 -33.01 -2.42 3.74
CA THR A 33 -34.19 -2.97 4.39
C THR A 33 -33.81 -4.31 5.02
N LYS A 34 -34.63 -4.85 5.92
CA LYS A 34 -34.45 -6.19 6.50
C LYS A 34 -34.15 -7.30 5.48
N TYR A 35 -34.50 -7.06 4.20
CA TYR A 35 -34.35 -8.04 3.11
C TYR A 35 -33.29 -7.65 2.08
N GLN A 36 -32.75 -6.43 2.13
CA GLN A 36 -31.77 -5.92 1.16
C GLN A 36 -30.41 -5.68 1.82
N LEU A 37 -29.78 -6.78 2.20
CA LEU A 37 -28.43 -6.80 2.77
C LEU A 37 -27.41 -6.91 1.64
N ARG A 38 -26.59 -5.88 1.46
CA ARG A 38 -25.67 -5.73 0.34
C ARG A 38 -24.23 -5.63 0.80
N THR A 39 -23.37 -6.37 0.12
CA THR A 39 -21.92 -6.23 0.18
C THR A 39 -21.42 -5.59 -1.11
N ARG A 40 -20.51 -4.61 -1.00
CA ARG A 40 -19.88 -3.94 -2.13
C ARG A 40 -18.41 -3.66 -1.85
N ILE A 41 -17.58 -3.87 -2.88
CA ILE A 41 -16.18 -3.44 -2.95
C ILE A 41 -16.06 -2.56 -4.19
N SER A 42 -15.36 -1.44 -4.12
CA SER A 42 -15.18 -0.55 -5.27
C SER A 42 -13.76 0.01 -5.30
N ILE A 43 -13.12 -0.06 -6.46
CA ILE A 43 -11.75 0.43 -6.67
C ILE A 43 -11.55 0.87 -8.12
N VAL A 44 -10.53 1.67 -8.37
CA VAL A 44 -10.14 2.11 -9.73
C VAL A 44 -9.28 1.08 -10.47
N ASP A 45 -8.69 0.12 -9.79
CA ASP A 45 -7.83 -0.91 -10.36
C ASP A 45 -8.67 -2.09 -10.87
N GLU A 46 -8.94 -2.11 -12.18
CA GLU A 46 -9.79 -3.12 -12.83
C GLU A 46 -9.24 -4.54 -12.64
N GLN A 47 -7.92 -4.72 -12.80
CA GLN A 47 -7.31 -6.05 -12.72
C GLN A 47 -7.58 -6.74 -11.38
N LEU A 48 -7.51 -6.00 -10.27
CA LEU A 48 -7.82 -6.57 -8.95
C LEU A 48 -9.27 -7.05 -8.87
N ILE A 49 -10.22 -6.31 -9.48
CA ILE A 49 -11.64 -6.72 -9.52
C ILE A 49 -11.84 -7.99 -10.37
N LEU A 50 -11.08 -8.13 -11.46
CA LEU A 50 -11.11 -9.34 -12.29
C LEU A 50 -10.54 -10.55 -11.54
N ASP A 51 -9.41 -10.39 -10.86
CA ASP A 51 -8.78 -11.45 -10.07
C ASP A 51 -9.69 -11.89 -8.91
N LEU A 52 -10.26 -10.94 -8.17
CA LEU A 52 -11.23 -11.23 -7.11
C LEU A 52 -12.51 -11.88 -7.64
N HIS A 53 -13.01 -11.48 -8.81
CA HIS A 53 -14.20 -12.11 -9.39
C HIS A 53 -13.94 -13.53 -9.89
N LYS A 54 -12.75 -13.80 -10.40
CA LYS A 54 -12.33 -15.13 -10.80
C LYS A 54 -12.34 -16.08 -9.60
N GLU A 55 -11.82 -15.64 -8.47
CA GLU A 55 -11.76 -16.43 -7.24
C GLU A 55 -13.13 -16.52 -6.53
N PHE A 56 -13.88 -15.42 -6.54
CA PHE A 56 -15.18 -15.29 -5.87
C PHE A 56 -16.31 -15.00 -6.86
N PRO A 57 -16.68 -15.97 -7.72
CA PRO A 57 -17.61 -15.76 -8.85
C PRO A 57 -19.06 -15.54 -8.42
N PHE A 58 -19.38 -15.63 -7.14
CA PHE A 58 -20.69 -15.27 -6.60
C PHE A 58 -20.95 -13.75 -6.55
N PHE A 59 -19.91 -12.91 -6.65
CA PHE A 59 -20.07 -11.48 -6.80
C PHE A 59 -20.46 -11.09 -8.25
N ASN A 60 -21.22 -10.01 -8.38
CA ASN A 60 -21.48 -9.37 -9.66
C ASN A 60 -20.44 -8.27 -9.90
N LYS A 61 -19.88 -8.22 -11.11
CA LYS A 61 -19.02 -7.13 -11.56
C LYS A 61 -19.87 -5.96 -12.05
N GLU A 62 -19.49 -4.76 -11.69
CA GLU A 62 -20.10 -3.52 -12.18
C GLU A 62 -18.98 -2.51 -12.52
N ARG A 63 -19.21 -1.72 -13.56
CA ARG A 63 -18.33 -0.62 -13.97
C ARG A 63 -19.12 0.68 -13.89
N PHE A 64 -18.58 1.66 -13.20
CA PHE A 64 -19.16 2.98 -13.05
C PHE A 64 -18.23 4.04 -13.63
N ASP A 65 -18.71 4.78 -14.60
CA ASP A 65 -18.01 5.91 -15.18
C ASP A 65 -18.62 7.21 -14.62
N PHE A 66 -17.92 7.81 -13.68
CA PHE A 66 -18.31 9.09 -13.09
C PHE A 66 -17.85 10.31 -13.91
N GLY A 67 -17.08 10.09 -14.99
CA GLY A 67 -16.55 11.17 -15.86
C GLY A 67 -17.64 12.02 -16.49
N LYS A 68 -18.86 11.46 -16.66
CA LYS A 68 -20.03 12.20 -17.11
C LYS A 68 -20.49 13.30 -16.13
N TYR A 69 -20.19 13.14 -14.85
CA TYR A 69 -20.61 14.07 -13.78
C TYR A 69 -19.44 14.94 -13.26
N ASN A 70 -18.21 14.46 -13.39
CA ASN A 70 -17.01 15.18 -13.00
C ASN A 70 -15.84 14.75 -13.88
N LYS A 71 -15.31 15.66 -14.71
CA LYS A 71 -14.21 15.40 -15.67
C LYS A 71 -12.93 14.80 -15.05
N ASN A 72 -12.73 15.00 -13.74
CA ASN A 72 -11.58 14.49 -13.01
C ASN A 72 -11.83 13.13 -12.33
N SER A 73 -13.03 12.58 -12.43
CA SER A 73 -13.38 11.29 -11.80
C SER A 73 -12.85 10.14 -12.63
N LYS A 74 -12.20 9.20 -11.95
CA LYS A 74 -11.73 7.95 -12.57
C LYS A 74 -12.88 6.95 -12.65
N ILE A 75 -12.81 6.07 -13.65
CA ILE A 75 -13.69 4.90 -13.73
C ILE A 75 -13.48 4.07 -12.47
N GLN A 76 -14.58 3.60 -11.88
CA GLN A 76 -14.56 2.67 -10.75
C GLN A 76 -15.15 1.33 -11.17
N TYR A 77 -14.50 0.28 -10.72
CA TYR A 77 -14.94 -1.10 -10.88
C TYR A 77 -15.41 -1.63 -9.53
N SER A 78 -16.45 -2.43 -9.51
CA SER A 78 -17.03 -2.94 -8.27
C SER A 78 -17.37 -4.41 -8.34
N LEU A 79 -17.28 -5.06 -7.19
CA LEU A 79 -17.93 -6.33 -6.91
C LEU A 79 -19.10 -6.07 -5.97
N ARG A 80 -20.26 -6.62 -6.30
CA ARG A 80 -21.47 -6.46 -5.49
C ARG A 80 -22.22 -7.77 -5.35
N LYS A 81 -22.74 -8.02 -4.15
CA LYS A 81 -23.66 -9.11 -3.86
C LYS A 81 -24.74 -8.66 -2.89
N THR A 82 -25.98 -9.02 -3.18
CA THR A 82 -27.08 -8.94 -2.23
C THR A 82 -27.34 -10.36 -1.74
N SER A 83 -27.04 -10.63 -0.47
CA SER A 83 -27.27 -11.91 0.19
C SER A 83 -27.24 -11.69 1.71
N LYS A 84 -28.23 -12.28 2.39
CA LYS A 84 -28.32 -12.26 3.85
C LYS A 84 -27.21 -13.12 4.46
N GLU A 85 -26.93 -14.27 3.87
CA GLU A 85 -25.90 -15.20 4.31
C GLU A 85 -24.52 -14.52 4.26
N LEU A 86 -24.17 -13.91 3.11
CA LEU A 86 -22.89 -13.22 2.96
C LEU A 86 -22.74 -12.04 3.95
N TYR A 87 -23.82 -11.28 4.13
CA TYR A 87 -23.82 -10.19 5.11
C TYR A 87 -23.54 -10.71 6.52
N ASN A 88 -24.24 -11.77 6.95
CA ASN A 88 -24.08 -12.36 8.27
C ASN A 88 -22.68 -12.97 8.45
N ASP A 89 -22.14 -13.65 7.44
CA ASP A 89 -20.80 -14.22 7.50
C ASP A 89 -19.73 -13.14 7.63
N LEU A 90 -19.85 -12.05 6.87
CA LEU A 90 -18.95 -10.90 7.00
C LEU A 90 -19.11 -10.20 8.35
N TYR A 91 -20.34 -10.05 8.83
CA TYR A 91 -20.60 -9.46 10.15
C TYR A 91 -19.97 -10.29 11.27
N SER A 92 -20.11 -11.62 11.22
CA SER A 92 -19.48 -12.55 12.18
C SER A 92 -17.95 -12.54 12.09
N ASN A 93 -17.38 -12.21 10.92
CA ASN A 93 -15.95 -12.02 10.72
C ASN A 93 -15.49 -10.57 10.96
N GLY A 94 -16.28 -9.76 11.69
CA GLY A 94 -15.88 -8.43 12.16
C GLY A 94 -16.04 -7.27 11.16
N VAL A 95 -16.72 -7.49 10.03
CA VAL A 95 -17.09 -6.42 9.10
C VAL A 95 -18.41 -5.81 9.55
N TYR A 96 -18.39 -4.56 9.95
CA TYR A 96 -19.59 -3.86 10.42
C TYR A 96 -20.08 -2.84 9.39
N PRO A 97 -21.42 -2.60 9.29
CA PRO A 97 -21.93 -1.46 8.54
C PRO A 97 -21.40 -0.17 9.16
N ARG A 98 -21.14 0.85 8.32
CA ARG A 98 -20.61 2.14 8.78
C ARG A 98 -19.34 2.02 9.65
N LYS A 99 -18.47 1.07 9.32
CA LYS A 99 -17.21 0.78 10.03
C LYS A 99 -16.24 1.97 10.12
N SER A 100 -16.39 2.96 9.24
CA SER A 100 -15.61 4.21 9.30
C SER A 100 -16.31 5.33 10.05
N GLY A 101 -17.45 5.07 10.68
CA GLY A 101 -18.26 6.02 11.43
C GLY A 101 -18.61 5.49 12.81
N GLU A 102 -19.90 5.29 13.04
CA GLU A 102 -20.44 4.90 14.36
C GLU A 102 -19.96 3.54 14.89
N ASN A 103 -19.55 2.63 14.00
CA ASN A 103 -19.06 1.30 14.38
C ASN A 103 -17.53 1.15 14.29
N LYS A 104 -16.77 2.25 14.17
CA LYS A 104 -15.31 2.22 14.05
C LYS A 104 -14.63 1.53 15.24
N ASP A 105 -15.15 1.67 16.43
CA ASP A 105 -14.55 1.13 17.66
C ASP A 105 -14.88 -0.36 17.87
N LYS A 106 -15.82 -0.92 17.08
CA LYS A 106 -16.11 -2.36 17.05
C LYS A 106 -15.15 -3.15 16.16
N VAL A 107 -14.43 -2.46 15.26
CA VAL A 107 -13.50 -3.10 14.32
C VAL A 107 -12.28 -3.61 15.10
N ASN A 108 -12.03 -4.91 15.02
CA ASN A 108 -10.92 -5.59 15.68
C ASN A 108 -10.19 -6.48 14.69
N LEU A 109 -8.94 -6.81 15.00
CA LEU A 109 -8.16 -7.79 14.22
C LEU A 109 -8.85 -9.17 14.32
N PRO A 110 -9.14 -9.84 13.19
CA PRO A 110 -9.76 -11.16 13.22
C PRO A 110 -8.82 -12.20 13.83
N LYS A 111 -9.39 -13.25 14.42
CA LYS A 111 -8.63 -14.39 14.94
C LYS A 111 -8.27 -15.32 13.79
N LEU A 112 -7.10 -15.14 13.20
CA LEU A 112 -6.53 -15.96 12.14
C LEU A 112 -5.19 -16.54 12.59
N ASN A 113 -4.78 -17.65 11.98
CA ASN A 113 -3.40 -18.13 12.15
C ASN A 113 -2.41 -17.17 11.46
N ASP A 114 -1.11 -17.32 11.74
CA ASP A 114 -0.08 -16.40 11.25
C ASP A 114 0.02 -16.35 9.72
N GLU A 115 -0.21 -17.46 9.04
CA GLU A 115 -0.22 -17.53 7.58
C GLU A 115 -1.35 -16.66 7.01
N LEU A 116 -2.56 -16.91 7.43
CA LEU A 116 -3.76 -16.20 6.97
C LEU A 116 -3.74 -14.72 7.40
N MET A 117 -3.14 -14.41 8.55
CA MET A 117 -3.00 -13.03 9.04
C MET A 117 -2.15 -12.18 8.10
N SER A 118 -1.10 -12.74 7.51
CA SER A 118 -0.27 -12.02 6.51
C SER A 118 -1.10 -11.60 5.30
N HIS A 119 -1.98 -12.47 4.84
CA HIS A 119 -2.85 -12.22 3.69
C HIS A 119 -4.00 -11.26 4.04
N PHE A 120 -4.54 -11.35 5.25
CA PHE A 120 -5.51 -10.36 5.75
C PHE A 120 -4.89 -8.96 5.81
N ILE A 121 -3.72 -8.81 6.43
CA ILE A 121 -3.03 -7.51 6.52
C ILE A 121 -2.63 -7.01 5.13
N ARG A 122 -2.24 -7.89 4.19
CA ARG A 122 -2.04 -7.51 2.77
C ARG A 122 -3.30 -6.94 2.15
N GLY A 123 -4.44 -7.60 2.29
CA GLY A 123 -5.71 -7.10 1.76
C GLY A 123 -6.06 -5.73 2.34
N PHE A 124 -5.90 -5.55 3.64
CA PHE A 124 -6.12 -4.26 4.30
C PHE A 124 -5.12 -3.19 3.82
N PHE A 125 -3.83 -3.54 3.68
CA PHE A 125 -2.81 -2.65 3.15
C PHE A 125 -3.08 -2.26 1.68
N ASP A 126 -3.57 -3.18 0.87
CA ASP A 126 -3.89 -2.91 -0.53
C ASP A 126 -5.06 -1.93 -0.67
N GLY A 127 -6.02 -1.92 0.24
CA GLY A 127 -7.04 -0.88 0.35
C GLY A 127 -6.46 0.43 0.95
N ASP A 128 -6.28 0.47 2.25
CA ASP A 128 -6.00 1.68 3.06
C ASP A 128 -4.51 2.00 3.24
N GLY A 129 -3.59 1.14 2.80
CA GLY A 129 -2.15 1.40 2.89
C GLY A 129 -1.64 2.32 1.79
N SER A 130 -0.52 2.94 2.02
CA SER A 130 0.20 3.70 1.00
C SER A 130 1.70 3.52 1.05
N ILE A 131 2.35 3.68 -0.11
CA ILE A 131 3.79 3.64 -0.28
C ILE A 131 4.20 4.93 -0.95
N ASN A 132 5.06 5.69 -0.29
CA ASN A 132 5.52 6.98 -0.77
C ASN A 132 7.04 6.96 -0.95
N ILE A 133 7.48 7.36 -2.13
CA ILE A 133 8.88 7.60 -2.46
C ILE A 133 9.05 9.11 -2.62
N SER A 134 9.91 9.71 -1.82
CA SER A 134 10.16 11.16 -1.92
C SER A 134 10.84 11.49 -3.26
N LYS A 135 10.21 12.33 -4.07
CA LYS A 135 10.79 12.81 -5.35
C LYS A 135 12.12 13.55 -5.14
N ASN A 136 12.27 14.24 -4.01
CA ASN A 136 13.45 15.04 -3.70
C ASN A 136 14.53 14.25 -2.94
N ARG A 137 14.16 13.13 -2.34
CA ARG A 137 15.04 12.23 -1.57
C ARG A 137 14.64 10.79 -1.90
N PRO A 138 15.14 10.20 -3.01
CA PRO A 138 14.75 8.86 -3.45
C PRO A 138 14.99 7.77 -2.40
N ASN A 139 15.92 8.02 -1.46
CA ASN A 139 16.21 7.14 -0.33
C ASN A 139 15.21 7.31 0.83
N LEU A 140 14.39 8.37 0.83
CA LEU A 140 13.35 8.54 1.83
C LEU A 140 12.08 7.87 1.35
N ARG A 141 11.83 6.71 1.88
CA ARG A 141 10.71 5.85 1.57
C ARG A 141 9.85 5.70 2.80
N ARG A 142 8.57 5.58 2.60
CA ARG A 142 7.60 5.40 3.67
C ARG A 142 6.53 4.44 3.20
N ALA A 143 6.26 3.44 4.01
CA ALA A 143 5.01 2.69 3.94
C ALA A 143 4.14 3.11 5.13
N GLU A 144 2.85 3.22 4.94
CA GLU A 144 1.91 3.57 6.00
C GLU A 144 0.58 2.86 5.82
N ILE A 145 -0.10 2.62 6.94
CA ILE A 145 -1.49 2.19 7.00
C ILE A 145 -2.26 3.24 7.79
N CYS A 146 -3.42 3.61 7.31
CA CYS A 146 -4.30 4.56 7.96
C CYS A 146 -5.64 3.92 8.34
N SER A 147 -6.22 4.34 9.45
CA SER A 147 -7.59 3.99 9.84
C SER A 147 -8.20 5.07 10.72
N VAL A 148 -9.51 5.14 10.75
CA VAL A 148 -10.27 5.95 11.73
C VAL A 148 -10.38 5.25 13.09
N SER A 149 -10.16 3.93 13.16
CA SER A 149 -10.10 3.15 14.39
C SER A 149 -8.66 3.07 14.88
N GLU A 150 -8.34 3.80 15.95
CA GLU A 150 -7.04 3.75 16.59
C GLU A 150 -6.76 2.36 17.19
N ASN A 151 -7.77 1.80 17.87
CA ASN A 151 -7.68 0.48 18.48
C ASN A 151 -7.35 -0.62 17.46
N PHE A 152 -7.97 -0.60 16.29
CA PHE A 152 -7.67 -1.56 15.23
C PHE A 152 -6.22 -1.42 14.73
N LEU A 153 -5.74 -0.18 14.55
CA LEU A 153 -4.33 0.04 14.18
C LEU A 153 -3.36 -0.40 15.27
N LEU A 154 -3.71 -0.20 16.54
CA LEU A 154 -2.91 -0.66 17.67
C LEU A 154 -2.76 -2.18 17.68
N GLN A 155 -3.84 -2.90 17.40
CA GLN A 155 -3.79 -4.36 17.28
C GLN A 155 -2.88 -4.82 16.12
N ILE A 156 -2.99 -4.19 14.94
CA ILE A 156 -2.09 -4.45 13.80
C ILE A 156 -0.63 -4.12 14.18
N GLN A 157 -0.38 -2.99 14.82
CA GLN A 157 0.94 -2.58 15.28
C GLN A 157 1.54 -3.60 16.25
N THR A 158 0.79 -3.98 17.26
CA THR A 158 1.21 -4.94 18.29
C THR A 158 1.54 -6.29 17.64
N TYR A 159 0.67 -6.78 16.78
CA TYR A 159 0.89 -8.03 16.07
C TYR A 159 2.15 -7.98 15.19
N LEU A 160 2.32 -6.95 14.36
CA LEU A 160 3.49 -6.83 13.49
C LEU A 160 4.80 -6.68 14.29
N ARG A 161 4.77 -5.99 15.41
CA ARG A 161 5.94 -5.87 16.32
C ARG A 161 6.30 -7.21 16.95
N SER A 162 5.32 -8.03 17.34
CA SER A 162 5.58 -9.36 17.93
C SER A 162 6.32 -10.30 16.99
N ILE A 163 6.17 -10.12 15.68
CA ILE A 163 6.90 -10.87 14.64
C ILE A 163 8.14 -10.13 14.10
N GLY A 164 8.60 -9.07 14.78
CA GLY A 164 9.84 -8.36 14.44
C GLY A 164 9.72 -7.33 13.31
N ILE A 165 8.51 -6.96 12.91
CA ILE A 165 8.27 -5.88 11.92
C ILE A 165 8.02 -4.57 12.67
N ILE A 166 9.11 -3.93 13.08
CA ILE A 166 9.07 -2.71 13.89
C ILE A 166 8.60 -1.51 13.06
N ASN A 167 7.72 -0.72 13.64
CA ASN A 167 7.15 0.50 13.08
C ASN A 167 7.21 1.65 14.09
N LYS A 168 6.86 2.85 13.65
CA LYS A 168 6.70 4.00 14.54
C LYS A 168 5.44 3.89 15.38
N GLU A 169 5.41 4.65 16.47
CA GLU A 169 4.18 4.82 17.27
C GLU A 169 3.04 5.38 16.42
N ILE A 170 1.82 4.95 16.77
CA ILE A 170 0.62 5.47 16.15
C ILE A 170 0.53 6.95 16.45
N ARG A 171 0.14 7.71 15.46
CA ARG A 171 -0.13 9.14 15.63
C ARG A 171 -1.38 9.56 14.87
N ALA A 172 -2.01 10.60 15.37
CA ALA A 172 -3.06 11.30 14.65
C ALA A 172 -2.49 11.91 13.36
N LYS A 173 -3.16 11.68 12.24
CA LYS A 173 -2.82 12.26 10.94
C LYS A 173 -3.68 13.50 10.71
N LYS A 174 -3.04 14.64 10.40
CA LYS A 174 -3.76 15.85 10.02
C LYS A 174 -4.52 15.57 8.72
N THR A 175 -5.83 15.66 8.79
CA THR A 175 -6.73 15.59 7.64
C THR A 175 -7.03 17.03 7.18
N GLY A 176 -7.37 17.21 5.89
CA GLY A 176 -7.78 18.52 5.41
C GLY A 176 -9.00 19.04 6.19
N SER A 177 -9.18 20.37 6.24
CA SER A 177 -10.18 21.07 7.04
C SER A 177 -11.64 20.60 6.86
N LYS A 178 -11.92 19.81 5.85
CA LYS A 178 -13.27 19.29 5.53
C LYS A 178 -13.62 17.96 6.19
N SER A 179 -12.64 17.22 6.73
CA SER A 179 -12.88 15.93 7.35
C SER A 179 -13.23 16.10 8.84
N LYS A 180 -14.40 15.61 9.24
CA LYS A 180 -14.82 15.56 10.65
C LYS A 180 -14.24 14.35 11.42
N LEU A 181 -13.64 13.37 10.71
CA LEU A 181 -13.13 12.16 11.32
C LEU A 181 -11.62 12.27 11.55
N GLN A 182 -11.21 11.93 12.77
CA GLN A 182 -9.79 11.78 13.08
C GLN A 182 -9.24 10.54 12.39
N LEU A 183 -8.16 10.69 11.64
CA LEU A 183 -7.43 9.61 11.02
C LEU A 183 -6.17 9.32 11.84
N PHE A 184 -5.88 8.04 12.07
CA PHE A 184 -4.66 7.55 12.71
C PHE A 184 -3.77 6.86 11.67
N VAL A 185 -2.47 6.80 11.94
CA VAL A 185 -1.49 6.22 11.02
C VAL A 185 -0.39 5.46 11.77
N VAL A 186 -0.06 4.30 11.23
CA VAL A 186 1.15 3.51 11.53
C VAL A 186 2.11 3.65 10.35
N GLU A 187 3.40 3.90 10.62
CA GLU A 187 4.41 4.19 9.59
C GLU A 187 5.66 3.32 9.72
N TRP A 188 6.19 2.91 8.56
CA TRP A 188 7.52 2.30 8.37
C TRP A 188 8.37 3.25 7.55
N ILE A 189 9.50 3.68 8.09
CA ILE A 189 10.42 4.63 7.43
C ILE A 189 11.83 4.10 7.24
N ASN A 190 12.16 3.02 7.90
CA ASN A 190 13.44 2.35 7.74
C ASN A 190 13.35 1.35 6.58
N SER A 191 14.33 1.39 5.65
CA SER A 191 14.35 0.52 4.48
C SER A 191 14.31 -0.97 4.84
N GLU A 192 15.00 -1.37 5.91
CA GLU A 192 15.01 -2.77 6.37
C GLU A 192 13.63 -3.21 6.83
N THR A 193 12.96 -2.39 7.66
CA THR A 193 11.62 -2.73 8.16
C THR A 193 10.55 -2.67 7.06
N ILE A 194 10.71 -1.79 6.06
CA ILE A 194 9.84 -1.77 4.88
C ILE A 194 10.02 -3.04 4.05
N LEU A 195 11.23 -3.55 3.90
CA LEU A 195 11.47 -4.82 3.19
C LEU A 195 10.92 -6.02 3.96
N LYS A 196 11.10 -6.07 5.29
CA LYS A 196 10.46 -7.09 6.12
C LYS A 196 8.93 -7.06 5.98
N LEU A 197 8.34 -5.85 5.98
CA LEU A 197 6.91 -5.69 5.73
C LEU A 197 6.52 -6.19 4.34
N LYS A 198 7.27 -5.83 3.30
CA LYS A 198 7.04 -6.31 1.93
C LYS A 198 7.05 -7.84 1.88
N ASP A 199 8.11 -8.45 2.42
CA ASP A 199 8.27 -9.91 2.38
C ASP A 199 7.13 -10.59 3.15
N TYR A 200 6.73 -10.05 4.29
CA TYR A 200 5.59 -10.55 5.07
C TYR A 200 4.27 -10.46 4.28
N LEU A 201 4.00 -9.31 3.64
CA LEU A 201 2.73 -9.09 2.94
C LEU A 201 2.62 -9.87 1.62
N TYR A 202 3.73 -10.03 0.88
CA TYR A 202 3.67 -10.54 -0.50
C TYR A 202 4.30 -11.92 -0.69
N LYS A 203 4.81 -12.56 0.38
CA LYS A 203 5.21 -13.97 0.32
C LYS A 203 3.99 -14.83 0.02
N ASN A 204 4.09 -15.69 -0.98
CA ASN A 204 3.02 -16.59 -1.45
C ASN A 204 1.71 -15.87 -1.86
N ALA A 205 1.81 -14.59 -2.24
CA ALA A 205 0.64 -13.80 -2.63
C ALA A 205 0.11 -14.24 -4.01
N THR A 206 -1.16 -14.67 -4.06
CA THR A 206 -1.90 -15.03 -5.29
C THR A 206 -2.67 -13.85 -5.84
N ILE A 207 -3.32 -13.07 -4.97
CA ILE A 207 -4.09 -11.87 -5.30
C ILE A 207 -3.47 -10.67 -4.59
N PHE A 208 -3.20 -9.59 -5.30
CA PHE A 208 -2.63 -8.36 -4.76
C PHE A 208 -2.83 -7.16 -5.67
N LEU A 209 -2.73 -5.96 -5.12
CA LEU A 209 -2.77 -4.72 -5.88
C LEU A 209 -1.42 -4.45 -6.54
N LYS A 210 -1.32 -4.75 -7.84
CA LYS A 210 -0.07 -4.72 -8.61
C LYS A 210 0.73 -3.42 -8.42
N ARG A 211 0.10 -2.25 -8.52
CA ARG A 211 0.79 -0.95 -8.37
C ARG A 211 1.48 -0.77 -7.02
N LYS A 212 0.93 -1.33 -5.92
CA LYS A 212 1.58 -1.27 -4.60
C LYS A 212 2.73 -2.25 -4.49
N LYS A 213 2.56 -3.46 -5.01
CA LYS A 213 3.64 -4.46 -5.08
C LYS A 213 4.82 -3.94 -5.90
N ASP A 214 4.57 -3.37 -7.09
CA ASP A 214 5.61 -2.81 -7.95
C ASP A 214 6.39 -1.68 -7.24
N LEU A 215 5.71 -0.84 -6.46
CA LEU A 215 6.39 0.18 -5.65
C LEU A 215 7.29 -0.45 -4.59
N PHE A 216 6.85 -1.49 -3.89
CA PHE A 216 7.71 -2.23 -2.97
C PHE A 216 8.89 -2.89 -3.68
N ASP A 217 8.67 -3.49 -4.85
CA ASP A 217 9.71 -4.15 -5.64
C ASP A 217 10.78 -3.17 -6.13
N SER A 218 10.40 -1.90 -6.33
CA SER A 218 11.34 -0.83 -6.65
C SER A 218 12.28 -0.45 -5.50
N PHE A 219 12.05 -0.97 -4.28
CA PHE A 219 12.88 -0.69 -3.12
C PHE A 219 14.20 -1.45 -3.18
N LYS A 220 15.30 -0.72 -3.28
CA LYS A 220 16.65 -1.26 -3.13
C LYS A 220 17.21 -0.85 -1.77
N ILE A 221 17.84 -1.78 -1.07
CA ILE A 221 18.64 -1.44 0.12
C ILE A 221 19.85 -0.66 -0.39
N VAL A 222 19.92 0.62 -0.06
CA VAL A 222 21.17 1.37 -0.18
C VAL A 222 21.99 1.01 1.05
N ARG A 223 22.95 0.12 0.90
CA ARG A 223 23.84 -0.29 1.99
C ARG A 223 24.60 0.91 2.54
N ALA A 224 24.97 0.87 3.80
CA ALA A 224 25.71 1.95 4.45
C ALA A 224 27.05 2.25 3.76
N GLU A 225 27.63 1.27 3.09
CA GLU A 225 28.84 1.40 2.25
C GLU A 225 28.67 2.42 1.13
N ASP A 226 27.47 2.46 0.50
CA ASP A 226 27.16 3.45 -0.54
C ASP A 226 26.91 4.86 0.01
N LYS A 227 26.68 4.98 1.34
CA LYS A 227 26.42 6.25 2.03
C LYS A 227 27.65 6.89 2.61
N ASN A 228 28.78 6.17 2.66
CA ASN A 228 29.99 6.62 3.30
C ASN A 228 31.15 6.63 2.30
N PRO A 229 31.19 7.60 1.38
CA PRO A 229 32.22 7.66 0.37
C PRO A 229 33.59 7.87 1.01
N GLU A 230 34.62 7.40 0.32
CA GLU A 230 35.99 7.67 0.71
C GLU A 230 36.28 9.19 0.66
N CYS A 231 36.86 9.71 1.71
CA CYS A 231 37.25 11.10 1.77
C CYS A 231 38.39 11.38 0.77
N PRO A 232 38.25 12.32 -0.17
CA PRO A 232 39.29 12.59 -1.17
C PRO A 232 40.58 13.15 -0.54
N TYR A 233 40.52 13.65 0.70
CA TYR A 233 41.65 14.28 1.36
C TYR A 233 42.47 13.31 2.25
N CYS A 234 41.81 12.41 2.97
CA CYS A 234 42.50 11.52 3.91
C CYS A 234 42.17 10.04 3.67
N LYS A 235 41.51 9.71 2.57
CA LYS A 235 41.21 8.35 2.13
C LYS A 235 40.42 7.47 3.13
N THR A 236 39.82 8.07 4.15
CA THR A 236 38.99 7.35 5.11
C THR A 236 37.54 7.24 4.66
N LYS A 237 36.89 6.13 4.94
CA LYS A 237 35.45 5.93 4.73
C LYS A 237 34.61 6.35 5.95
N SER A 238 34.98 7.39 6.65
CA SER A 238 34.27 7.88 7.84
C SER A 238 33.68 9.28 7.57
N CYS A 239 32.67 9.33 6.71
CA CYS A 239 32.04 10.60 6.32
C CYS A 239 30.58 10.64 6.76
N THR A 240 30.10 11.81 7.18
CA THR A 240 28.66 12.05 7.39
C THR A 240 28.05 12.73 6.18
N SER A 241 26.88 12.26 5.75
CA SER A 241 26.12 12.91 4.69
C SER A 241 25.53 14.22 5.20
N GLY A 242 25.72 15.30 4.43
CA GLY A 242 25.08 16.61 4.62
C GLY A 242 23.89 16.80 3.67
N ALA A 243 23.48 18.05 3.48
CA ALA A 243 22.39 18.39 2.58
C ALA A 243 22.71 18.04 1.11
N THR A 244 21.70 17.58 0.39
CA THR A 244 21.77 17.37 -1.06
C THR A 244 21.50 18.69 -1.81
N ARG A 245 22.16 18.88 -2.94
CA ARG A 245 21.89 20.02 -3.85
C ARG A 245 21.44 19.49 -5.22
N LYS A 246 20.30 19.98 -5.71
CA LYS A 246 19.90 19.76 -7.12
C LYS A 246 20.85 20.51 -8.04
N MET A 247 21.33 19.85 -9.05
CA MET A 247 22.13 20.40 -10.13
C MET A 247 21.38 20.23 -11.47
N LYS A 248 21.81 20.98 -12.50
CA LYS A 248 21.16 20.91 -13.82
C LYS A 248 21.09 19.48 -14.38
N TYR A 249 22.07 18.63 -14.04
CA TYR A 249 22.19 17.25 -14.53
C TYR A 249 22.41 16.25 -13.38
N GLY A 250 21.59 16.27 -12.31
CA GLY A 250 21.65 15.28 -11.27
C GLY A 250 21.60 15.85 -9.85
N ILE A 251 21.97 15.01 -8.89
CA ILE A 251 21.99 15.33 -7.46
C ILE A 251 23.42 15.29 -6.97
N ALA A 252 23.88 16.36 -6.33
CA ALA A 252 25.16 16.39 -5.62
C ALA A 252 24.95 16.15 -4.13
N TYR A 253 25.71 15.23 -3.59
CA TYR A 253 25.73 14.91 -2.16
C TYR A 253 26.90 15.63 -1.49
N ARG A 254 26.66 16.36 -0.42
CA ARG A 254 27.70 16.95 0.41
C ARG A 254 28.05 16.00 1.54
N TYR A 255 29.33 15.87 1.82
CA TYR A 255 29.85 15.05 2.90
C TYR A 255 30.81 15.86 3.77
N LYS A 256 30.89 15.46 5.05
CA LYS A 256 31.90 15.95 5.98
C LYS A 256 32.68 14.76 6.53
N CYS A 257 33.99 14.73 6.35
CA CYS A 257 34.84 13.69 6.91
C CYS A 257 34.97 13.86 8.42
N LYS A 258 34.71 12.79 9.18
CA LYS A 258 34.88 12.81 10.65
C LYS A 258 36.34 12.82 11.07
N LYS A 259 37.26 12.28 10.25
CA LYS A 259 38.70 12.21 10.56
C LYS A 259 39.41 13.54 10.30
N CYS A 260 39.32 14.07 9.09
CA CYS A 260 40.04 15.30 8.71
C CYS A 260 39.16 16.58 8.74
N ASN A 261 37.90 16.47 9.11
CA ASN A 261 36.89 17.52 9.24
C ASN A 261 36.59 18.34 7.95
N LYS A 262 37.22 17.96 6.82
CA LYS A 262 37.00 18.59 5.51
C LYS A 262 35.66 18.23 4.92
N ARG A 263 35.07 19.19 4.18
CA ARG A 263 33.81 18.98 3.42
C ARG A 263 34.13 18.77 1.95
N PHE A 264 33.37 17.87 1.31
CA PHE A 264 33.47 17.64 -0.14
C PHE A 264 32.10 17.30 -0.73
N THR A 265 32.01 17.36 -2.05
CA THR A 265 30.78 17.10 -2.79
C THR A 265 31.04 15.97 -3.78
N GLN A 266 30.20 14.96 -3.76
CA GLN A 266 30.21 13.89 -4.73
C GLN A 266 28.99 14.02 -5.64
N LYS A 267 29.21 14.03 -6.94
CA LYS A 267 28.13 14.01 -7.93
C LYS A 267 27.62 12.58 -8.04
N ALA A 268 26.32 12.36 -7.96
CA ALA A 268 25.77 11.08 -8.36
C ALA A 268 25.97 10.92 -9.87
N GLN A 269 26.71 9.90 -10.28
CA GLN A 269 26.65 9.45 -11.66
C GLN A 269 25.24 8.88 -11.86
N VAL A 270 24.43 9.58 -12.65
CA VAL A 270 23.25 8.98 -13.23
C VAL A 270 23.77 7.92 -14.19
N LYS A 271 23.73 6.65 -13.81
CA LYS A 271 23.81 5.58 -14.80
C LYS A 271 22.64 5.82 -15.73
N SER A 272 22.93 6.24 -16.94
CA SER A 272 21.98 6.30 -18.04
C SER A 272 21.60 4.86 -18.39
N ASP A 273 20.61 4.32 -17.70
CA ASP A 273 19.92 3.13 -18.17
C ASP A 273 18.99 3.62 -19.28
N LYS A 274 19.49 3.45 -20.49
CA LYS A 274 18.78 3.39 -21.78
C LYS A 274 17.73 4.47 -22.01
N LEU A 275 18.14 5.52 -22.68
CA LEU A 275 17.29 6.17 -23.67
C LEU A 275 16.78 5.06 -24.61
N LEU A 276 15.48 4.85 -24.62
CA LEU A 276 14.80 4.11 -25.67
C LEU A 276 15.10 4.84 -26.98
N GLU A 277 15.86 4.19 -27.84
CA GLU A 277 16.04 4.58 -29.23
C GLU A 277 14.65 4.54 -29.88
N ASN A 278 14.13 5.71 -30.23
CA ASN A 278 13.08 5.80 -31.21
C ASN A 278 13.74 5.47 -32.57
N PRO A 279 13.21 4.53 -33.35
CA PRO A 279 13.64 4.38 -34.72
C PRO A 279 13.18 5.62 -35.51
N GLU A 280 14.13 6.35 -36.09
CA GLU A 280 13.88 7.39 -37.03
C GLU A 280 13.14 6.80 -38.24
N GLU A 281 11.96 7.34 -38.52
CA GLU A 281 11.27 7.13 -39.79
C GLU A 281 12.05 7.80 -40.91
N ASP A 282 12.64 6.99 -41.72
CA ASP A 282 13.28 7.37 -42.97
C ASP A 282 12.22 7.82 -44.01
N ASN A 283 11.97 9.12 -44.07
CA ASN A 283 11.17 9.72 -45.12
C ASN A 283 12.04 9.95 -46.33
N GLN A 284 12.18 8.95 -47.21
CA GLN A 284 12.62 9.14 -48.60
C GLN A 284 11.40 9.48 -49.44
N GLN A 285 11.31 10.73 -49.88
CA GLN A 285 10.51 11.11 -51.03
C GLN A 285 11.31 10.85 -52.32
N PRO A 286 10.72 10.20 -53.35
CA PRO A 286 11.29 10.20 -54.69
C PRO A 286 10.85 11.44 -55.44
N SER A 287 11.78 11.93 -56.19
CA SER A 287 11.71 12.97 -57.23
C SER A 287 10.68 12.70 -58.33
#